data_b606df507771c74092c1c3bff0beb0ff
#
_entry.id   b606df507771c74092c1c3bff0beb0ff
#
_cell.length_a   1.000
_cell.length_b   1.000
_cell.length_c   1.000
_cell.angle_alpha   90.00
_cell.angle_beta   90.00
_cell.angle_gamma   90.00
#
_symmetry.space_group_name_H-M   'P 1'
#
loop_
_entity.id
_entity.type
_entity.pdbx_description
1 polymer ?
#
loop_
_entity_poly.entity_id
_entity_poly.type
_entity_poly.pdbx_seq_one_letter_code
_entity_poly.pdbx_strand_id
1 'polypeptide(L)'
;GGELHQGHVSSSAAGAILVDSIFSEESDSNESRGRILGGGVAVQSRPIGLYIRDESGSVSASLLVASAINRRFDTFKDGSKTGVATPKDNRIIELLVPRAYRLNIGRYLAVIRNLPFRESNGSRQVLMTQLESELREPVVAEQAAKKLEALGEAAVPILLRGLTVDNPEIRFYAAESLAYMGEVQAASVLGEIAATNPAFRWHAITALASMDDVEAGVALSNLLHHPNIETRYGSFRAMFARSPQDPTIAGKRLSSFYLHSVVSDSEPFVHFSRVRRPEIVVFGHDQRVRSGFLYVGQGLTVKAIGEGRLDITLYGASGGDQKVVCSDRVSDLIETLSGMGVTY
;
A
#
# COMPACT_ATOMS: atom_id res chain seq x y z
N GLY A 1 -11.30 42.55 20.69
CA GLY A 1 -11.39 41.11 20.74
C GLY A 1 -11.57 40.60 19.33
N GLY A 2 -10.49 40.11 18.69
CA GLY A 2 -10.59 39.44 17.40
C GLY A 2 -11.06 38.02 17.62
N GLU A 3 -12.15 37.61 16.98
CA GLU A 3 -12.55 36.20 16.91
C GLU A 3 -11.48 35.41 16.15
N LEU A 4 -10.89 34.48 16.84
CA LEU A 4 -10.03 33.47 16.21
C LEU A 4 -10.91 32.58 15.31
N HIS A 5 -10.89 32.82 14.01
CA HIS A 5 -11.49 31.91 13.05
C HIS A 5 -10.73 30.58 13.07
N GLN A 6 -11.35 29.55 13.62
CA GLN A 6 -10.83 28.20 13.61
C GLN A 6 -10.98 27.64 12.18
N GLY A 7 -9.85 27.44 11.50
CA GLY A 7 -9.86 26.84 10.17
C GLY A 7 -10.37 25.40 10.20
N HIS A 8 -10.92 24.94 9.08
CA HIS A 8 -11.35 23.55 8.96
C HIS A 8 -10.12 22.62 8.83
N VAL A 9 -10.04 21.61 9.71
CA VAL A 9 -9.04 20.56 9.61
C VAL A 9 -9.36 19.68 8.41
N SER A 10 -8.57 19.76 7.34
CA SER A 10 -8.75 18.93 6.13
C SER A 10 -8.02 17.60 6.19
N SER A 11 -6.96 17.51 7.00
CA SER A 11 -6.19 16.29 7.24
C SER A 11 -5.50 16.36 8.59
N SER A 12 -5.20 15.20 9.14
CA SER A 12 -4.39 15.04 10.36
C SER A 12 -3.25 14.07 10.09
N ALA A 13 -2.15 14.20 10.86
CA ALA A 13 -1.05 13.24 10.84
C ALA A 13 -0.60 12.96 12.27
N ALA A 14 -0.40 11.68 12.59
CA ALA A 14 0.10 11.25 13.89
C ALA A 14 1.02 10.03 13.69
N GLY A 15 2.15 10.00 14.39
CA GLY A 15 3.12 8.91 14.33
C GLY A 15 4.54 9.36 14.61
N ALA A 16 5.47 8.41 14.61
CA ALA A 16 6.89 8.70 14.71
C ALA A 16 7.38 9.49 13.49
N ILE A 17 8.25 10.46 13.72
CA ILE A 17 8.83 11.28 12.66
C ILE A 17 10.12 10.61 12.20
N LEU A 18 10.19 10.24 10.92
CA LEU A 18 11.42 9.86 10.25
C LEU A 18 12.12 11.13 9.78
N VAL A 19 13.28 11.43 10.36
CA VAL A 19 14.07 12.61 10.00
C VAL A 19 14.83 12.36 8.69
N ASP A 20 14.81 13.33 7.77
CA ASP A 20 15.37 13.19 6.41
C ASP A 20 16.91 13.02 6.37
N SER A 21 17.62 13.19 7.49
CA SER A 21 19.08 13.06 7.60
C SER A 21 19.66 11.68 7.22
N ILE A 22 18.81 10.64 7.18
CA ILE A 22 19.23 9.27 6.85
C ILE A 22 19.41 9.04 5.34
N PHE A 23 18.88 9.93 4.50
CA PHE A 23 18.84 9.77 3.04
C PHE A 23 19.66 10.81 2.25
N SER A 24 20.30 11.75 2.91
CA SER A 24 21.17 12.75 2.26
C SER A 24 22.63 12.38 2.45
N GLU A 25 23.34 12.13 1.35
CA GLU A 25 24.81 11.97 1.35
C GLU A 25 25.55 13.29 1.61
N GLU A 26 24.87 14.42 1.69
CA GLU A 26 25.44 15.73 1.97
C GLU A 26 25.31 16.08 3.46
N SER A 27 26.41 16.59 4.00
CA SER A 27 26.66 16.88 5.42
C SER A 27 25.78 17.97 6.06
N ASP A 28 24.79 18.51 5.38
CA ASP A 28 23.76 19.38 5.95
C ASP A 28 22.49 18.59 6.28
N SER A 29 22.55 17.84 7.38
CA SER A 29 21.38 17.18 7.97
C SER A 29 20.36 18.25 8.38
N ASN A 30 19.33 18.42 7.55
CA ASN A 30 18.25 19.35 7.84
C ASN A 30 17.32 18.71 8.87
N GLU A 31 17.72 18.72 10.16
CA GLU A 31 16.96 18.15 11.29
C GLU A 31 15.58 18.79 11.47
N SER A 32 15.30 19.88 10.74
CA SER A 32 14.01 20.55 10.74
C SER A 32 12.96 19.91 9.82
N ARG A 33 13.32 18.87 9.03
CA ARG A 33 12.41 18.17 8.13
C ARG A 33 12.30 16.70 8.48
N GLY A 34 11.08 16.19 8.37
CA GLY A 34 10.82 14.77 8.63
C GLY A 34 9.50 14.33 8.01
N ARG A 35 9.29 13.03 7.98
CA ARG A 35 8.08 12.38 7.44
C ARG A 35 7.43 11.52 8.49
N ILE A 36 6.11 11.58 8.56
CA ILE A 36 5.30 10.65 9.36
C ILE A 36 4.79 9.59 8.41
N LEU A 37 5.45 8.43 8.38
CA LEU A 37 5.12 7.35 7.46
C LEU A 37 3.74 6.78 7.76
N GLY A 38 2.85 6.81 6.76
CA GLY A 38 1.48 6.31 6.90
C GLY A 38 0.61 7.05 7.92
N GLY A 39 1.10 8.12 8.55
CA GLY A 39 0.40 8.87 9.58
C GLY A 39 -0.62 9.89 9.09
N GLY A 40 -0.63 10.20 7.80
CA GLY A 40 -1.57 11.17 7.22
C GLY A 40 -2.94 10.58 6.96
N VAL A 41 -3.99 11.22 7.47
CA VAL A 41 -5.39 10.86 7.24
C VAL A 41 -6.14 12.08 6.76
N ALA A 42 -6.79 11.98 5.59
CA ALA A 42 -7.71 13.01 5.12
C ALA A 42 -9.02 12.90 5.92
N VAL A 43 -9.44 14.01 6.52
CA VAL A 43 -10.73 14.11 7.23
C VAL A 43 -11.88 14.22 6.22
N GLN A 44 -11.61 14.81 5.06
CA GLN A 44 -12.58 14.98 3.99
C GLN A 44 -12.02 14.50 2.65
N SER A 45 -12.70 13.56 2.02
CA SER A 45 -12.40 13.16 0.65
C SER A 45 -12.80 14.25 -0.34
N ARG A 46 -11.93 14.53 -1.30
CA ARG A 46 -12.21 15.42 -2.43
C ARG A 46 -11.98 14.68 -3.73
N PRO A 47 -12.78 14.91 -4.76
CA PRO A 47 -12.49 14.42 -6.10
C PRO A 47 -11.17 15.05 -6.62
N ILE A 48 -10.47 14.33 -7.46
CA ILE A 48 -9.27 14.85 -8.12
C ILE A 48 -9.71 15.71 -9.29
N GLY A 49 -9.21 16.94 -9.37
CA GLY A 49 -9.43 17.84 -10.50
C GLY A 49 -8.22 17.88 -11.43
N LEU A 50 -8.43 17.68 -12.72
CA LEU A 50 -7.47 17.98 -13.76
C LEU A 50 -7.80 19.38 -14.30
N TYR A 51 -6.81 20.28 -14.28
CA TYR A 51 -6.97 21.62 -14.78
C TYR A 51 -6.24 21.82 -16.11
N ILE A 52 -6.96 22.27 -17.13
CA ILE A 52 -6.41 22.65 -18.43
C ILE A 52 -5.95 24.10 -18.34
N ARG A 53 -4.69 24.37 -18.72
CA ARG A 53 -4.10 25.72 -18.67
C ARG A 53 -4.96 26.72 -19.45
N ASP A 54 -5.02 27.95 -18.98
CA ASP A 54 -5.87 29.03 -19.51
C ASP A 54 -5.76 29.25 -21.01
N GLU A 55 -4.55 29.14 -21.54
CA GLU A 55 -4.25 29.31 -22.96
C GLU A 55 -4.87 28.24 -23.87
N SER A 56 -5.16 27.06 -23.30
CA SER A 56 -5.69 25.89 -24.02
C SER A 56 -7.11 25.52 -23.59
N GLY A 57 -7.70 26.27 -22.65
CA GLY A 57 -9.01 25.99 -22.06
C GLY A 57 -10.14 26.23 -23.06
N SER A 58 -10.87 25.18 -23.42
CA SER A 58 -12.09 25.25 -24.21
C SER A 58 -12.98 24.04 -23.92
N VAL A 59 -14.27 24.16 -24.20
CA VAL A 59 -15.20 23.04 -24.07
C VAL A 59 -14.76 21.84 -24.91
N SER A 60 -14.31 22.09 -26.15
CA SER A 60 -13.75 21.07 -27.03
C SER A 60 -12.51 20.39 -26.44
N ALA A 61 -11.61 21.16 -25.82
CA ALA A 61 -10.41 20.61 -25.22
C ALA A 61 -10.75 19.73 -23.99
N SER A 62 -11.65 20.19 -23.11
CA SER A 62 -12.06 19.42 -21.94
C SER A 62 -12.76 18.11 -22.32
N LEU A 63 -13.63 18.14 -23.34
CA LEU A 63 -14.27 16.95 -23.88
C LEU A 63 -13.27 15.98 -24.54
N LEU A 64 -12.30 16.50 -25.31
CA LEU A 64 -11.27 15.69 -25.94
C LEU A 64 -10.40 14.97 -24.90
N VAL A 65 -9.94 15.70 -23.88
CA VAL A 65 -9.12 15.14 -22.79
C VAL A 65 -9.92 14.12 -22.00
N ALA A 66 -11.15 14.41 -21.60
CA ALA A 66 -12.00 13.48 -20.88
C ALA A 66 -12.29 12.21 -21.70
N SER A 67 -12.55 12.36 -23.00
CA SER A 67 -12.75 11.23 -23.91
C SER A 67 -11.49 10.36 -24.02
N ALA A 68 -10.30 10.95 -24.12
CA ALA A 68 -9.05 10.20 -24.16
C ALA A 68 -8.81 9.40 -22.86
N ILE A 69 -9.08 10.02 -21.71
CA ILE A 69 -8.98 9.36 -20.40
C ILE A 69 -10.01 8.22 -20.32
N ASN A 70 -11.26 8.45 -20.70
CA ASN A 70 -12.34 7.46 -20.65
C ASN A 70 -12.18 6.30 -21.65
N ARG A 71 -11.39 6.46 -22.70
CA ARG A 71 -11.02 5.34 -23.58
C ARG A 71 -9.98 4.41 -22.94
N ARG A 72 -9.13 4.97 -22.08
CA ARG A 72 -8.07 4.19 -21.41
C ARG A 72 -8.51 3.63 -20.07
N PHE A 73 -9.32 4.38 -19.34
CA PHE A 73 -9.73 4.04 -17.99
C PHE A 73 -11.25 4.02 -17.86
N ASP A 74 -11.74 3.05 -17.14
CA ASP A 74 -13.14 2.91 -16.81
C ASP A 74 -13.32 2.45 -15.35
N THR A 75 -14.55 2.51 -14.89
CA THR A 75 -14.98 1.96 -13.61
C THR A 75 -16.38 1.37 -13.77
N PHE A 76 -16.78 0.54 -12.82
CA PHE A 76 -18.15 0.02 -12.77
C PHE A 76 -18.96 0.83 -11.77
N LYS A 77 -20.10 1.31 -12.22
CA LYS A 77 -21.11 1.96 -11.39
C LYS A 77 -22.45 1.32 -11.69
N ASP A 78 -23.15 0.87 -10.65
CA ASP A 78 -24.45 0.22 -10.75
C ASP A 78 -24.50 -0.93 -11.79
N GLY A 79 -23.42 -1.72 -11.87
CA GLY A 79 -23.29 -2.84 -12.81
C GLY A 79 -22.93 -2.45 -14.23
N SER A 80 -22.81 -1.16 -14.53
CA SER A 80 -22.48 -0.65 -15.86
C SER A 80 -21.08 -0.05 -15.91
N LYS A 81 -20.38 -0.27 -17.04
CA LYS A 81 -19.09 0.35 -17.32
C LYS A 81 -19.26 1.84 -17.58
N THR A 82 -18.56 2.68 -16.81
CA THR A 82 -18.60 4.13 -16.91
C THR A 82 -17.21 4.73 -17.00
N GLY A 83 -17.11 5.89 -17.67
CA GLY A 83 -15.85 6.64 -17.70
C GLY A 83 -15.48 7.22 -16.33
N VAL A 84 -14.19 7.48 -16.15
CA VAL A 84 -13.62 8.02 -14.91
C VAL A 84 -13.39 9.53 -14.96
N ALA A 85 -13.49 10.16 -16.13
CA ALA A 85 -13.28 11.59 -16.35
C ALA A 85 -14.57 12.29 -16.76
N THR A 86 -14.96 13.31 -16.00
CA THR A 86 -16.18 14.10 -16.23
C THR A 86 -15.82 15.58 -16.36
N PRO A 87 -15.96 16.21 -17.54
CA PRO A 87 -15.81 17.65 -17.68
C PRO A 87 -16.83 18.41 -16.81
N LYS A 88 -16.36 19.36 -16.02
CA LYS A 88 -17.21 20.26 -15.23
C LYS A 88 -17.43 21.60 -15.93
N ASP A 89 -16.39 22.07 -16.61
CA ASP A 89 -16.42 23.26 -17.42
C ASP A 89 -15.35 23.18 -18.55
N ASN A 90 -14.99 24.31 -19.15
CA ASN A 90 -14.00 24.41 -20.22
C ASN A 90 -12.55 24.14 -19.77
N ARG A 91 -12.29 23.98 -18.46
CA ARG A 91 -10.94 23.84 -17.90
C ARG A 91 -10.83 22.75 -16.85
N ILE A 92 -11.90 22.43 -16.15
CA ILE A 92 -11.88 21.48 -15.02
C ILE A 92 -12.51 20.16 -15.46
N ILE A 93 -11.75 19.09 -15.28
CA ILE A 93 -12.21 17.72 -15.46
C ILE A 93 -12.07 17.01 -14.11
N GLU A 94 -13.18 16.53 -13.58
CA GLU A 94 -13.20 15.70 -12.37
C GLU A 94 -12.80 14.27 -12.72
N LEU A 95 -11.88 13.71 -11.92
CA LEU A 95 -11.36 12.36 -12.10
C LEU A 95 -11.76 11.45 -10.94
N LEU A 96 -12.31 10.30 -11.27
CA LEU A 96 -12.43 9.16 -10.35
C LEU A 96 -11.17 8.31 -10.47
N VAL A 97 -10.68 7.79 -9.33
CA VAL A 97 -9.51 6.91 -9.32
C VAL A 97 -10.00 5.47 -9.51
N PRO A 98 -9.58 4.77 -10.59
CA PRO A 98 -9.87 3.36 -10.78
C PRO A 98 -9.33 2.51 -9.62
N ARG A 99 -9.98 1.38 -9.32
CA ARG A 99 -9.63 0.51 -8.19
C ARG A 99 -8.14 0.12 -8.19
N ALA A 100 -7.61 -0.26 -9.34
CA ALA A 100 -6.20 -0.64 -9.49
C ALA A 100 -5.22 0.47 -9.04
N TYR A 101 -5.58 1.74 -9.18
CA TYR A 101 -4.68 2.86 -8.85
C TYR A 101 -4.92 3.46 -7.46
N ARG A 102 -5.84 2.93 -6.66
CA ARG A 102 -6.18 3.50 -5.32
C ARG A 102 -4.98 3.59 -4.38
N LEU A 103 -4.05 2.65 -4.48
CA LEU A 103 -2.84 2.62 -3.66
C LEU A 103 -1.68 3.41 -4.28
N ASN A 104 -1.82 3.86 -5.54
CA ASN A 104 -0.79 4.60 -6.27
C ASN A 104 -1.41 5.68 -7.18
N ILE A 105 -2.01 6.69 -6.57
CA ILE A 105 -2.62 7.82 -7.29
C ILE A 105 -1.57 8.57 -8.13
N GLY A 106 -0.33 8.66 -7.65
CA GLY A 106 0.77 9.30 -8.37
C GLY A 106 1.01 8.65 -9.73
N ARG A 107 0.99 7.32 -9.80
CA ARG A 107 1.08 6.57 -11.06
C ARG A 107 -0.11 6.85 -11.98
N TYR A 108 -1.34 6.82 -11.46
CA TYR A 108 -2.52 7.14 -12.24
C TYR A 108 -2.39 8.49 -12.96
N LEU A 109 -1.98 9.52 -12.21
CA LEU A 109 -1.78 10.85 -12.77
C LEU A 109 -0.60 10.91 -13.77
N ALA A 110 0.47 10.14 -13.51
CA ALA A 110 1.60 10.05 -14.44
C ALA A 110 1.18 9.38 -15.78
N VAL A 111 0.37 8.31 -15.72
CA VAL A 111 -0.15 7.66 -16.93
C VAL A 111 -1.10 8.59 -17.70
N ILE A 112 -2.00 9.31 -17.02
CA ILE A 112 -2.87 10.31 -17.66
C ILE A 112 -2.06 11.36 -18.43
N ARG A 113 -0.94 11.85 -17.84
CA ARG A 113 -0.07 12.84 -18.50
C ARG A 113 0.60 12.32 -19.78
N ASN A 114 0.69 10.99 -19.92
CA ASN A 114 1.28 10.32 -21.08
C ASN A 114 0.23 9.85 -22.09
N LEU A 115 -1.07 10.13 -21.87
CA LEU A 115 -2.11 9.75 -22.81
C LEU A 115 -1.97 10.51 -24.14
N PRO A 116 -2.01 9.83 -25.27
CA PRO A 116 -2.06 10.48 -26.57
C PRO A 116 -3.45 11.08 -26.82
N PHE A 117 -3.54 12.37 -27.08
CA PHE A 117 -4.81 13.06 -27.36
C PHE A 117 -5.15 13.12 -28.84
N ARG A 118 -4.14 13.10 -29.71
CA ARG A 118 -4.28 13.21 -31.18
C ARG A 118 -3.31 12.27 -31.86
N GLU A 119 -3.75 11.07 -32.16
CA GLU A 119 -2.92 10.09 -32.87
C GLU A 119 -3.63 9.57 -34.15
N SER A 120 -2.85 9.41 -35.21
CA SER A 120 -3.20 8.56 -36.35
C SER A 120 -2.65 7.15 -36.08
N ASN A 121 -3.25 6.12 -36.72
CA ASN A 121 -2.78 4.72 -36.59
C ASN A 121 -1.31 4.56 -37.02
N GLY A 122 -0.85 5.30 -38.02
CA GLY A 122 0.55 5.25 -38.47
C GLY A 122 1.53 5.84 -37.44
N SER A 123 1.19 6.99 -36.81
CA SER A 123 2.02 7.59 -35.77
C SER A 123 2.09 6.76 -34.50
N ARG A 124 1.00 6.02 -34.20
CA ARG A 124 0.95 5.12 -33.06
C ARG A 124 1.93 3.94 -33.20
N GLN A 125 2.00 3.33 -34.42
CA GLN A 125 2.92 2.21 -34.64
C GLN A 125 4.38 2.64 -34.58
N VAL A 126 4.73 3.81 -35.08
CA VAL A 126 6.08 4.37 -34.96
C VAL A 126 6.43 4.64 -33.51
N LEU A 127 5.51 5.26 -32.75
CA LEU A 127 5.69 5.49 -31.32
C LEU A 127 5.89 4.20 -30.55
N MET A 128 5.12 3.14 -30.82
CA MET A 128 5.25 1.85 -30.14
C MET A 128 6.62 1.22 -30.41
N THR A 129 7.14 1.29 -31.64
CA THR A 129 8.48 0.79 -31.97
C THR A 129 9.58 1.58 -31.26
N GLN A 130 9.44 2.90 -31.18
CA GLN A 130 10.34 3.74 -30.42
C GLN A 130 10.32 3.39 -28.93
N LEU A 131 9.13 3.27 -28.30
CA LEU A 131 8.98 2.95 -26.91
C LEU A 131 9.50 1.54 -26.56
N GLU A 132 9.41 0.59 -27.47
CA GLU A 132 10.03 -0.73 -27.32
C GLU A 132 11.56 -0.63 -27.24
N SER A 133 12.18 0.23 -28.04
CA SER A 133 13.61 0.50 -27.94
C SER A 133 13.98 1.23 -26.65
N GLU A 134 13.21 2.29 -26.29
CA GLU A 134 13.41 3.06 -25.05
C GLU A 134 13.24 2.16 -23.79
N LEU A 135 12.33 1.19 -23.82
CA LEU A 135 12.12 0.28 -22.68
C LEU A 135 13.37 -0.58 -22.38
N ARG A 136 14.22 -0.83 -23.36
CA ARG A 136 15.47 -1.61 -23.21
C ARG A 136 16.63 -0.78 -22.65
N GLU A 137 16.47 0.53 -22.56
CA GLU A 137 17.48 1.47 -22.06
C GLU A 137 17.16 1.84 -20.61
N PRO A 138 17.93 1.40 -19.58
CA PRO A 138 17.58 1.57 -18.17
C PRO A 138 17.23 3.01 -17.78
N VAL A 139 17.97 3.99 -18.31
CA VAL A 139 17.80 5.43 -17.97
C VAL A 139 16.41 5.97 -18.32
N VAL A 140 15.78 5.44 -19.36
CA VAL A 140 14.47 5.91 -19.87
C VAL A 140 13.36 4.85 -19.75
N ALA A 141 13.70 3.64 -19.31
CA ALA A 141 12.78 2.49 -19.24
C ALA A 141 11.52 2.79 -18.39
N GLU A 142 11.67 3.47 -17.25
CA GLU A 142 10.53 3.86 -16.41
C GLU A 142 9.52 4.72 -17.18
N GLN A 143 10.03 5.72 -17.91
CA GLN A 143 9.17 6.63 -18.67
C GLN A 143 8.56 5.95 -19.87
N ALA A 144 9.32 5.08 -20.56
CA ALA A 144 8.84 4.28 -21.67
C ALA A 144 7.72 3.33 -21.23
N ALA A 145 7.89 2.63 -20.11
CA ALA A 145 6.88 1.76 -19.55
C ALA A 145 5.57 2.50 -19.20
N LYS A 146 5.64 3.70 -18.59
CA LYS A 146 4.45 4.53 -18.33
C LYS A 146 3.74 4.99 -19.60
N LYS A 147 4.49 5.34 -20.64
CA LYS A 147 3.91 5.68 -21.94
C LYS A 147 3.24 4.46 -22.60
N LEU A 148 3.88 3.28 -22.52
CA LEU A 148 3.29 2.02 -23.00
C LEU A 148 1.99 1.68 -22.22
N GLU A 149 1.99 1.83 -20.91
CA GLU A 149 0.79 1.69 -20.09
C GLU A 149 -0.33 2.65 -20.51
N ALA A 150 0.02 3.89 -20.85
CA ALA A 150 -0.93 4.89 -21.34
C ALA A 150 -1.53 4.49 -22.71
N LEU A 151 -0.76 3.83 -23.57
CA LEU A 151 -1.25 3.28 -24.86
C LEU A 151 -2.24 2.12 -24.68
N GLY A 152 -2.23 1.47 -23.52
CA GLY A 152 -3.18 0.42 -23.17
C GLY A 152 -2.88 -0.93 -23.84
N GLU A 153 -3.93 -1.70 -24.07
CA GLU A 153 -3.89 -3.11 -24.52
C GLU A 153 -2.94 -3.36 -25.70
N ALA A 154 -2.86 -2.44 -26.67
CA ALA A 154 -1.95 -2.57 -27.81
C ALA A 154 -0.47 -2.66 -27.43
N ALA A 155 -0.08 -2.16 -26.25
CA ALA A 155 1.31 -2.18 -25.76
C ALA A 155 1.64 -3.42 -24.93
N VAL A 156 0.67 -4.24 -24.55
CA VAL A 156 0.87 -5.47 -23.74
C VAL A 156 1.95 -6.37 -24.32
N PRO A 157 1.98 -6.69 -25.65
CA PRO A 157 3.02 -7.56 -26.20
C PRO A 157 4.44 -7.01 -26.03
N ILE A 158 4.62 -5.69 -26.04
CA ILE A 158 5.93 -5.05 -25.82
C ILE A 158 6.35 -5.20 -24.36
N LEU A 159 5.44 -4.90 -23.43
CA LEU A 159 5.69 -5.04 -22.00
C LEU A 159 5.97 -6.50 -21.61
N LEU A 160 5.26 -7.47 -22.20
CA LEU A 160 5.52 -8.89 -21.96
C LEU A 160 6.95 -9.30 -22.38
N ARG A 161 7.46 -8.77 -23.50
CA ARG A 161 8.87 -8.97 -23.87
C ARG A 161 9.83 -8.33 -22.87
N GLY A 162 9.44 -7.23 -22.24
CA GLY A 162 10.21 -6.59 -21.17
C GLY A 162 10.38 -7.47 -19.93
N LEU A 163 9.47 -8.41 -19.65
CA LEU A 163 9.58 -9.34 -18.53
C LEU A 163 10.75 -10.33 -18.65
N THR A 164 11.22 -10.58 -19.87
CA THR A 164 12.26 -11.59 -20.17
C THR A 164 13.66 -10.98 -20.33
N VAL A 165 13.81 -9.68 -20.13
CA VAL A 165 15.12 -9.00 -20.19
C VAL A 165 15.92 -9.31 -18.93
N ASP A 166 17.23 -9.51 -19.04
CA ASP A 166 18.09 -9.84 -17.90
C ASP A 166 18.17 -8.70 -16.85
N ASN A 167 18.01 -7.45 -17.27
CA ASN A 167 18.08 -6.30 -16.38
C ASN A 167 16.84 -6.24 -15.43
N PRO A 168 17.03 -6.33 -14.10
CA PRO A 168 15.92 -6.39 -13.15
C PRO A 168 15.13 -5.10 -13.07
N GLU A 169 15.72 -3.96 -13.39
CA GLU A 169 15.05 -2.66 -13.41
C GLU A 169 14.05 -2.58 -14.59
N ILE A 170 14.46 -2.99 -15.78
CA ILE A 170 13.60 -3.06 -16.95
C ILE A 170 12.47 -4.07 -16.74
N ARG A 171 12.79 -5.25 -16.20
CA ARG A 171 11.78 -6.26 -15.82
C ARG A 171 10.75 -5.68 -14.86
N PHE A 172 11.21 -4.93 -13.85
CA PHE A 172 10.34 -4.29 -12.87
C PHE A 172 9.38 -3.29 -13.54
N TYR A 173 9.88 -2.33 -14.34
CA TYR A 173 9.02 -1.33 -14.97
C TYR A 173 8.00 -1.93 -15.93
N ALA A 174 8.39 -2.96 -16.67
CA ALA A 174 7.48 -3.73 -17.54
C ALA A 174 6.41 -4.45 -16.71
N ALA A 175 6.81 -5.18 -15.67
CA ALA A 175 5.90 -5.91 -14.78
C ALA A 175 4.95 -4.97 -14.03
N GLU A 176 5.46 -3.85 -13.53
CA GLU A 176 4.64 -2.86 -12.84
C GLU A 176 3.54 -2.30 -13.78
N SER A 177 3.88 -1.95 -15.03
CA SER A 177 2.90 -1.48 -15.99
C SER A 177 1.86 -2.54 -16.34
N LEU A 178 2.28 -3.79 -16.55
CA LEU A 178 1.37 -4.92 -16.79
C LEU A 178 0.41 -5.16 -15.62
N ALA A 179 0.91 -5.05 -14.38
CA ALA A 179 0.08 -5.23 -13.18
C ALA A 179 -1.07 -4.21 -13.13
N TYR A 180 -0.79 -2.93 -13.41
CA TYR A 180 -1.81 -1.88 -13.46
C TYR A 180 -2.74 -2.00 -14.69
N MET A 181 -2.36 -2.81 -15.66
CA MET A 181 -3.20 -3.17 -16.82
C MET A 181 -4.02 -4.45 -16.56
N GLY A 182 -3.78 -5.15 -15.46
CA GLY A 182 -4.48 -6.37 -15.09
C GLY A 182 -3.92 -7.64 -15.73
N GLU A 183 -2.67 -7.60 -16.22
CA GLU A 183 -2.03 -8.74 -16.89
C GLU A 183 -1.38 -9.68 -15.87
N VAL A 184 -1.92 -10.88 -15.75
CA VAL A 184 -1.54 -11.87 -14.73
C VAL A 184 -0.07 -12.26 -14.75
N GLN A 185 0.58 -12.21 -15.92
CA GLN A 185 2.00 -12.56 -16.08
C GLN A 185 2.95 -11.68 -15.28
N ALA A 186 2.50 -10.49 -14.84
CA ALA A 186 3.26 -9.60 -13.99
C ALA A 186 3.48 -10.15 -12.58
N ALA A 187 2.55 -10.95 -12.07
CA ALA A 187 2.50 -11.32 -10.66
C ALA A 187 3.75 -12.08 -10.19
N SER A 188 4.20 -13.09 -10.94
CA SER A 188 5.40 -13.88 -10.59
C SER A 188 6.67 -13.04 -10.60
N VAL A 189 6.83 -12.16 -11.61
CA VAL A 189 7.99 -11.28 -11.74
C VAL A 189 8.03 -10.25 -10.60
N LEU A 190 6.89 -9.65 -10.27
CA LEU A 190 6.80 -8.71 -9.15
C LEU A 190 7.06 -9.40 -7.80
N GLY A 191 6.59 -10.64 -7.61
CA GLY A 191 6.90 -11.45 -6.43
C GLY A 191 8.40 -11.71 -6.27
N GLU A 192 9.07 -12.13 -7.34
CA GLU A 192 10.53 -12.31 -7.37
C GLU A 192 11.27 -11.01 -7.05
N ILE A 193 10.90 -9.90 -7.69
CA ILE A 193 11.54 -8.59 -7.47
C ILE A 193 11.31 -8.10 -6.04
N ALA A 194 10.11 -8.26 -5.50
CA ALA A 194 9.82 -7.90 -4.11
C ALA A 194 10.68 -8.67 -3.11
N ALA A 195 10.98 -9.94 -3.41
CA ALA A 195 11.83 -10.76 -2.57
C ALA A 195 13.32 -10.37 -2.70
N THR A 196 13.80 -10.15 -3.91
CA THR A 196 15.24 -10.09 -4.19
C THR A 196 15.80 -8.66 -4.29
N ASN A 197 14.98 -7.66 -4.64
CA ASN A 197 15.44 -6.31 -4.90
C ASN A 197 14.85 -5.29 -3.92
N PRO A 198 15.63 -4.84 -2.90
CA PRO A 198 15.17 -3.88 -1.90
C PRO A 198 14.70 -2.53 -2.49
N ALA A 199 15.31 -2.06 -3.57
CA ALA A 199 14.98 -0.77 -4.18
C ALA A 199 13.56 -0.75 -4.77
N PHE A 200 13.11 -1.87 -5.33
CA PHE A 200 11.78 -1.98 -5.96
C PHE A 200 10.74 -2.71 -5.10
N ARG A 201 11.15 -3.27 -3.96
CA ARG A 201 10.31 -4.08 -3.09
C ARG A 201 8.94 -3.47 -2.81
N TRP A 202 8.93 -2.23 -2.33
CA TRP A 202 7.69 -1.56 -1.95
C TRP A 202 6.78 -1.31 -3.15
N HIS A 203 7.37 -0.90 -4.27
CA HIS A 203 6.61 -0.66 -5.51
C HIS A 203 6.04 -1.96 -6.07
N ALA A 204 6.80 -3.05 -6.05
CA ALA A 204 6.36 -4.37 -6.49
C ALA A 204 5.20 -4.91 -5.63
N ILE A 205 5.30 -4.81 -4.29
CA ILE A 205 4.21 -5.18 -3.38
C ILE A 205 2.96 -4.32 -3.63
N THR A 206 3.13 -3.02 -3.88
CA THR A 206 2.01 -2.12 -4.18
C THR A 206 1.34 -2.47 -5.51
N ALA A 207 2.12 -2.83 -6.53
CA ALA A 207 1.61 -3.27 -7.80
C ALA A 207 0.85 -4.61 -7.68
N LEU A 208 1.38 -5.59 -6.95
CA LEU A 208 0.69 -6.84 -6.62
C LEU A 208 -0.65 -6.58 -5.88
N ALA A 209 -0.68 -5.61 -4.98
CA ALA A 209 -1.91 -5.23 -4.27
C ALA A 209 -2.97 -4.62 -5.20
N SER A 210 -2.58 -4.08 -6.36
CA SER A 210 -3.50 -3.50 -7.35
C SER A 210 -4.17 -4.54 -8.26
N MET A 211 -3.59 -5.73 -8.37
CA MET A 211 -4.07 -6.82 -9.20
C MET A 211 -5.20 -7.60 -8.51
N ASP A 212 -6.21 -8.03 -9.25
CA ASP A 212 -7.35 -8.79 -8.71
C ASP A 212 -7.21 -10.32 -8.92
N ASP A 213 -6.18 -10.78 -9.65
CA ASP A 213 -5.96 -12.20 -9.96
C ASP A 213 -5.43 -13.01 -8.76
N VAL A 214 -5.54 -14.34 -8.88
CA VAL A 214 -5.13 -15.29 -7.84
C VAL A 214 -3.61 -15.33 -7.69
N GLU A 215 -2.88 -15.23 -8.81
CA GLU A 215 -1.43 -15.32 -8.85
C GLU A 215 -0.76 -14.21 -8.04
N ALA A 216 -1.31 -12.99 -8.09
CA ALA A 216 -0.85 -11.91 -7.23
C ALA A 216 -1.11 -12.20 -5.74
N GLY A 217 -2.23 -12.83 -5.42
CA GLY A 217 -2.50 -13.34 -4.05
C GLY A 217 -1.48 -14.37 -3.60
N VAL A 218 -1.14 -15.33 -4.46
CA VAL A 218 -0.12 -16.36 -4.19
C VAL A 218 1.26 -15.73 -4.02
N ALA A 219 1.65 -14.79 -4.89
CA ALA A 219 2.92 -14.07 -4.78
C ALA A 219 3.04 -13.32 -3.44
N LEU A 220 1.98 -12.62 -3.03
CA LEU A 220 1.93 -11.93 -1.73
C LEU A 220 1.97 -12.93 -0.56
N SER A 221 1.25 -14.05 -0.64
CA SER A 221 1.27 -15.08 0.40
C SER A 221 2.68 -15.67 0.59
N ASN A 222 3.40 -15.94 -0.48
CA ASN A 222 4.78 -16.41 -0.41
C ASN A 222 5.71 -15.39 0.27
N LEU A 223 5.48 -14.10 0.07
CA LEU A 223 6.25 -13.04 0.72
C LEU A 223 5.99 -12.94 2.24
N LEU A 224 4.92 -13.52 2.78
CA LEU A 224 4.70 -13.62 4.24
C LEU A 224 5.75 -14.52 4.93
N HIS A 225 6.45 -15.36 4.17
CA HIS A 225 7.50 -16.25 4.67
C HIS A 225 8.93 -15.70 4.42
N HIS A 226 9.04 -14.48 3.87
CA HIS A 226 10.34 -13.87 3.56
C HIS A 226 11.13 -13.53 4.83
N PRO A 227 12.48 -13.69 4.86
CA PRO A 227 13.30 -13.38 6.03
C PRO A 227 13.20 -11.91 6.49
N ASN A 228 13.07 -10.98 5.55
CA ASN A 228 12.99 -9.56 5.87
C ASN A 228 11.62 -9.19 6.44
N ILE A 229 11.60 -8.56 7.61
CA ILE A 229 10.37 -8.19 8.35
C ILE A 229 9.53 -7.14 7.61
N GLU A 230 10.15 -6.20 6.90
CA GLU A 230 9.43 -5.17 6.13
C GLU A 230 8.69 -5.81 4.94
N THR A 231 9.30 -6.80 4.29
CA THR A 231 8.67 -7.55 3.21
C THR A 231 7.43 -8.28 3.70
N ARG A 232 7.52 -8.98 4.85
CA ARG A 232 6.40 -9.69 5.45
C ARG A 232 5.25 -8.75 5.82
N TYR A 233 5.56 -7.68 6.55
CA TYR A 233 4.53 -6.71 6.95
C TYR A 233 3.94 -5.98 5.74
N GLY A 234 4.76 -5.60 4.76
CA GLY A 234 4.29 -5.00 3.50
C GLY A 234 3.35 -5.92 2.74
N SER A 235 3.69 -7.22 2.65
CA SER A 235 2.83 -8.22 2.02
C SER A 235 1.52 -8.42 2.77
N PHE A 236 1.55 -8.53 4.11
CA PHE A 236 0.36 -8.56 4.94
C PHE A 236 -0.55 -7.36 4.64
N ARG A 237 -0.01 -6.15 4.59
CA ARG A 237 -0.77 -4.92 4.29
C ARG A 237 -1.36 -4.94 2.88
N ALA A 238 -0.62 -5.44 1.90
CA ALA A 238 -1.08 -5.59 0.52
C ALA A 238 -2.24 -6.60 0.41
N MET A 239 -2.12 -7.76 1.04
CA MET A 239 -3.19 -8.76 1.11
C MET A 239 -4.43 -8.20 1.81
N PHE A 240 -4.23 -7.49 2.93
CA PHE A 240 -5.31 -6.84 3.65
C PHE A 240 -6.04 -5.78 2.80
N ALA A 241 -5.31 -5.01 1.99
CA ALA A 241 -5.89 -4.02 1.07
C ALA A 241 -6.69 -4.68 -0.06
N ARG A 242 -6.30 -5.89 -0.49
CA ARG A 242 -7.02 -6.70 -1.49
C ARG A 242 -8.29 -7.32 -0.90
N SER A 243 -8.14 -8.05 0.20
CA SER A 243 -9.22 -8.79 0.87
C SER A 243 -9.01 -8.81 2.38
N PRO A 244 -9.65 -7.92 3.15
CA PRO A 244 -9.54 -7.91 4.61
C PRO A 244 -10.06 -9.17 5.29
N GLN A 245 -10.83 -9.99 4.58
CA GLN A 245 -11.44 -11.23 5.06
C GLN A 245 -10.65 -12.49 4.66
N ASP A 246 -9.48 -12.34 4.04
CA ASP A 246 -8.64 -13.47 3.69
C ASP A 246 -8.25 -14.24 4.95
N PRO A 247 -8.54 -15.55 5.04
CA PRO A 247 -8.30 -16.35 6.26
C PRO A 247 -6.84 -16.36 6.71
N THR A 248 -5.88 -16.19 5.78
CA THR A 248 -4.44 -16.22 6.09
C THR A 248 -3.97 -14.99 6.85
N ILE A 249 -4.74 -13.90 6.80
CA ILE A 249 -4.41 -12.62 7.41
C ILE A 249 -5.56 -12.04 8.24
N ALA A 250 -6.69 -12.74 8.32
CA ALA A 250 -7.85 -12.25 9.05
C ALA A 250 -7.50 -11.98 10.52
N GLY A 251 -8.03 -10.89 11.05
CA GLY A 251 -7.76 -10.45 12.41
C GLY A 251 -9.02 -10.33 13.24
N LYS A 252 -8.84 -10.42 14.56
CA LYS A 252 -9.89 -10.21 15.55
C LYS A 252 -9.85 -8.77 16.05
N ARG A 253 -11.00 -8.11 16.07
CA ARG A 253 -11.13 -6.81 16.71
C ARG A 253 -11.19 -7.00 18.23
N LEU A 254 -10.27 -6.38 18.93
CA LEU A 254 -10.28 -6.25 20.37
C LEU A 254 -10.82 -4.86 20.76
N SER A 255 -10.73 -4.47 22.05
CA SER A 255 -11.33 -3.22 22.55
C SER A 255 -10.88 -1.98 21.77
N SER A 256 -9.58 -1.78 21.58
CA SER A 256 -9.01 -0.57 20.97
C SER A 256 -8.16 -0.81 19.74
N PHE A 257 -7.90 -2.08 19.34
CA PHE A 257 -7.04 -2.44 18.23
C PHE A 257 -7.47 -3.76 17.57
N TYR A 258 -6.80 -4.13 16.48
CA TYR A 258 -6.96 -5.41 15.82
C TYR A 258 -5.76 -6.32 16.12
N LEU A 259 -6.02 -7.58 16.42
CA LEU A 259 -5.00 -8.61 16.56
C LEU A 259 -5.03 -9.52 15.34
N HIS A 260 -3.89 -9.67 14.66
CA HIS A 260 -3.70 -10.57 13.55
C HIS A 260 -2.64 -11.61 13.90
N SER A 261 -2.89 -12.87 13.57
CA SER A 261 -1.91 -13.95 13.67
C SER A 261 -1.63 -14.46 12.26
N VAL A 262 -0.42 -14.25 11.80
CA VAL A 262 0.01 -14.58 10.43
C VAL A 262 1.04 -15.69 10.49
N VAL A 263 0.75 -16.79 9.82
CA VAL A 263 1.68 -17.92 9.69
C VAL A 263 2.90 -17.49 8.86
N SER A 264 4.09 -17.75 9.39
CA SER A 264 5.36 -17.45 8.72
C SER A 264 6.42 -18.44 9.17
N ASP A 265 7.17 -19.00 8.20
CA ASP A 265 8.25 -19.97 8.46
C ASP A 265 9.57 -19.28 8.83
N SER A 266 9.64 -17.97 8.67
CA SER A 266 10.81 -17.17 9.03
C SER A 266 10.81 -16.80 10.51
N GLU A 267 11.92 -16.18 10.96
CA GLU A 267 12.08 -15.76 12.35
C GLU A 267 10.86 -14.99 12.86
N PRO A 268 10.31 -15.39 14.03
CA PRO A 268 9.11 -14.78 14.59
C PRO A 268 9.31 -13.31 14.94
N PHE A 269 8.27 -12.50 14.72
CA PHE A 269 8.25 -11.13 15.24
C PHE A 269 6.83 -10.63 15.49
N VAL A 270 6.72 -9.56 16.26
CA VAL A 270 5.45 -8.88 16.53
C VAL A 270 5.56 -7.43 16.03
N HIS A 271 4.63 -7.04 15.19
CA HIS A 271 4.52 -5.67 14.70
C HIS A 271 3.42 -4.91 15.42
N PHE A 272 3.71 -3.67 15.83
CA PHE A 272 2.76 -2.76 16.46
C PHE A 272 2.53 -1.54 15.57
N SER A 273 1.27 -1.18 15.36
CA SER A 273 0.90 0.06 14.69
C SER A 273 -0.16 0.81 15.50
N ARG A 274 0.10 2.08 15.80
CA ARG A 274 -0.87 3.00 16.44
C ARG A 274 -1.49 3.98 15.45
N VAL A 275 -1.03 3.95 14.21
CA VAL A 275 -1.37 4.93 13.19
C VAL A 275 -2.50 4.41 12.31
N ARG A 276 -3.49 5.26 11.97
CA ARG A 276 -4.65 4.96 11.12
C ARG A 276 -5.57 3.87 11.67
N ARG A 277 -5.05 2.67 11.82
CA ARG A 277 -5.73 1.51 12.36
C ARG A 277 -4.79 0.89 13.38
N PRO A 278 -5.07 1.05 14.66
CA PRO A 278 -4.29 0.39 15.70
C PRO A 278 -4.36 -1.14 15.50
N GLU A 279 -3.20 -1.78 15.37
CA GLU A 279 -3.12 -3.22 15.16
C GLU A 279 -1.85 -3.82 15.74
N ILE A 280 -1.95 -5.06 16.18
CA ILE A 280 -0.84 -5.94 16.52
C ILE A 280 -0.86 -7.10 15.54
N VAL A 281 0.26 -7.35 14.87
CA VAL A 281 0.41 -8.45 13.93
C VAL A 281 1.51 -9.38 14.43
N VAL A 282 1.15 -10.60 14.79
CA VAL A 282 2.05 -11.64 15.27
C VAL A 282 2.40 -12.56 14.10
N PHE A 283 3.67 -12.56 13.69
CA PHE A 283 4.17 -13.41 12.61
C PHE A 283 4.90 -14.63 13.17
N GLY A 284 4.57 -15.81 12.69
CA GLY A 284 5.20 -17.09 13.01
C GLY A 284 4.22 -18.17 13.42
N HIS A 285 4.75 -19.35 13.68
CA HIS A 285 3.98 -20.49 14.17
C HIS A 285 3.93 -20.47 15.70
N ASP A 286 2.73 -20.51 16.28
CA ASP A 286 2.47 -20.76 17.71
C ASP A 286 3.45 -20.07 18.68
N GLN A 287 3.57 -18.72 18.53
CA GLN A 287 4.48 -17.93 19.33
C GLN A 287 4.14 -18.02 20.81
N ARG A 288 5.12 -18.38 21.66
CA ARG A 288 4.95 -18.55 23.10
C ARG A 288 5.87 -17.64 23.89
N VAL A 289 5.34 -17.16 25.01
CA VAL A 289 6.14 -16.40 25.99
C VAL A 289 7.04 -17.38 26.71
N ARG A 290 8.37 -17.14 26.65
CA ARG A 290 9.32 -17.96 27.43
C ARG A 290 9.14 -17.66 28.91
N SER A 291 9.27 -18.71 29.72
CA SER A 291 9.04 -18.73 31.17
C SER A 291 9.76 -17.60 31.92
N GLY A 292 9.11 -17.05 32.94
CA GLY A 292 9.67 -16.04 33.81
C GLY A 292 8.61 -15.33 34.62
N PHE A 293 9.08 -14.32 35.35
CA PHE A 293 8.25 -13.32 36.01
C PHE A 293 8.53 -11.97 35.36
N LEU A 294 7.50 -11.31 34.91
CA LEU A 294 7.57 -9.98 34.33
C LEU A 294 6.67 -9.04 35.12
N TYR A 295 7.25 -7.99 35.66
CA TYR A 295 6.51 -6.83 36.18
C TYR A 295 6.47 -5.77 35.09
N VAL A 296 5.27 -5.49 34.62
CA VAL A 296 5.02 -4.40 33.66
C VAL A 296 4.45 -3.24 34.48
N GLY A 297 4.97 -2.07 34.41
CA GLY A 297 4.51 -0.93 35.18
C GLY A 297 2.98 -0.80 35.30
N GLN A 298 2.47 0.05 36.16
CA GLN A 298 1.02 0.21 36.43
C GLN A 298 0.35 -0.99 37.12
N GLY A 299 1.12 -1.79 37.87
CA GLY A 299 0.55 -2.87 38.68
C GLY A 299 0.23 -4.15 37.91
N LEU A 300 0.77 -4.35 36.72
CA LEU A 300 0.59 -5.57 35.95
C LEU A 300 1.75 -6.54 36.18
N THR A 301 1.43 -7.78 36.54
CA THR A 301 2.40 -8.89 36.61
C THR A 301 1.98 -10.03 35.71
N VAL A 302 2.96 -10.66 35.06
CA VAL A 302 2.78 -11.89 34.26
C VAL A 302 3.78 -12.91 34.77
N LYS A 303 3.29 -14.06 35.22
CA LYS A 303 4.10 -15.14 35.79
C LYS A 303 3.82 -16.46 35.07
N ALA A 304 4.86 -17.12 34.60
CA ALA A 304 4.73 -18.50 34.13
C ALA A 304 4.51 -19.46 35.30
N ILE A 305 3.45 -20.28 35.20
CA ILE A 305 3.05 -21.25 36.26
C ILE A 305 3.23 -22.70 35.82
N GLY A 306 3.96 -22.94 34.72
CA GLY A 306 4.18 -24.26 34.12
C GLY A 306 3.09 -24.71 33.17
N GLU A 307 3.31 -25.83 32.49
CA GLU A 307 2.37 -26.45 31.56
C GLU A 307 1.83 -25.52 30.45
N GLY A 308 2.64 -24.58 29.99
CA GLY A 308 2.23 -23.64 28.94
C GLY A 308 1.19 -22.62 29.39
N ARG A 309 1.14 -22.27 30.69
CA ARG A 309 0.18 -21.33 31.26
C ARG A 309 0.85 -20.13 31.91
N LEU A 310 0.17 -18.99 31.84
CA LEU A 310 0.55 -17.72 32.46
C LEU A 310 -0.51 -17.30 33.47
N ASP A 311 -0.06 -16.88 34.63
CA ASP A 311 -0.86 -16.19 35.67
C ASP A 311 -0.65 -14.69 35.52
N ILE A 312 -1.71 -13.97 35.24
CA ILE A 312 -1.71 -12.52 34.99
C ILE A 312 -2.46 -11.89 36.16
N THR A 313 -1.80 -10.94 36.84
CA THR A 313 -2.44 -10.16 37.93
C THR A 313 -2.32 -8.67 37.60
N LEU A 314 -3.47 -7.99 37.57
CA LEU A 314 -3.58 -6.53 37.47
C LEU A 314 -4.05 -6.01 38.81
N TYR A 315 -3.15 -5.29 39.49
CA TYR A 315 -3.41 -4.68 40.81
C TYR A 315 -4.20 -3.38 40.63
N GLY A 316 -5.41 -3.33 41.16
CA GLY A 316 -6.28 -2.15 41.07
C GLY A 316 -6.04 -1.17 42.18
N ALA A 317 -5.89 0.13 41.86
CA ALA A 317 -5.72 1.19 42.87
C ALA A 317 -6.96 1.40 43.75
N SER A 318 -8.16 1.03 43.27
CA SER A 318 -9.44 1.28 43.99
C SER A 318 -10.55 0.23 43.68
N GLY A 319 -10.29 -0.80 42.87
CA GLY A 319 -11.33 -1.73 42.40
C GLY A 319 -11.07 -3.21 42.68
N GLY A 320 -10.04 -3.55 43.48
CA GLY A 320 -9.62 -4.92 43.72
C GLY A 320 -8.70 -5.48 42.61
N ASP A 321 -7.96 -6.53 42.98
CA ASP A 321 -7.03 -7.18 42.06
C ASP A 321 -7.78 -8.08 41.08
N GLN A 322 -7.46 -7.97 39.80
CA GLN A 322 -7.95 -8.90 38.77
C GLN A 322 -6.87 -9.95 38.52
N LYS A 323 -7.27 -11.23 38.58
CA LYS A 323 -6.37 -12.35 38.35
C LYS A 323 -6.96 -13.29 37.29
N VAL A 324 -6.21 -13.58 36.23
CA VAL A 324 -6.63 -14.43 35.12
C VAL A 324 -5.49 -15.36 34.74
N VAL A 325 -5.81 -16.61 34.41
CA VAL A 325 -4.87 -17.59 33.86
C VAL A 325 -5.17 -17.78 32.38
N CYS A 326 -4.16 -17.66 31.53
CA CYS A 326 -4.28 -17.92 30.10
C CYS A 326 -3.17 -18.88 29.61
N SER A 327 -3.21 -19.26 28.35
CA SER A 327 -2.12 -19.99 27.71
C SER A 327 -0.89 -19.09 27.56
N ASP A 328 0.29 -19.68 27.39
CA ASP A 328 1.55 -18.95 27.13
C ASP A 328 1.69 -18.49 25.67
N ARG A 329 0.66 -18.68 24.83
CA ARG A 329 0.64 -18.14 23.46
C ARG A 329 0.57 -16.63 23.48
N VAL A 330 1.38 -16.00 22.67
CA VAL A 330 1.41 -14.52 22.57
C VAL A 330 0.04 -13.95 22.19
N SER A 331 -0.68 -14.58 21.28
CA SER A 331 -2.04 -14.15 20.91
C SER A 331 -3.02 -14.21 22.07
N ASP A 332 -3.01 -15.32 22.84
CA ASP A 332 -3.92 -15.52 23.98
C ASP A 332 -3.59 -14.55 25.12
N LEU A 333 -2.30 -14.27 25.36
CA LEU A 333 -1.86 -13.25 26.32
C LEU A 333 -2.38 -11.88 25.93
N ILE A 334 -2.23 -11.46 24.65
CA ILE A 334 -2.72 -10.16 24.15
C ILE A 334 -4.24 -10.05 24.30
N GLU A 335 -4.99 -11.11 23.95
CA GLU A 335 -6.44 -11.14 24.10
C GLU A 335 -6.86 -11.03 25.57
N THR A 336 -6.18 -11.75 26.47
CA THR A 336 -6.47 -11.74 27.90
C THR A 336 -6.19 -10.35 28.50
N LEU A 337 -5.05 -9.72 28.18
CA LEU A 337 -4.72 -8.37 28.61
C LEU A 337 -5.74 -7.33 28.15
N SER A 338 -6.17 -7.44 26.87
CA SER A 338 -7.23 -6.58 26.33
C SER A 338 -8.56 -6.78 27.06
N GLY A 339 -8.91 -8.04 27.42
CA GLY A 339 -10.10 -8.38 28.19
C GLY A 339 -10.07 -7.83 29.62
N MET A 340 -8.89 -7.70 30.22
CA MET A 340 -8.68 -7.10 31.53
C MET A 340 -8.67 -5.55 31.51
N GLY A 341 -8.87 -4.94 30.33
CA GLY A 341 -8.89 -3.49 30.16
C GLY A 341 -7.49 -2.84 30.08
N VAL A 342 -6.44 -3.63 29.91
CA VAL A 342 -5.11 -3.09 29.64
C VAL A 342 -5.14 -2.42 28.27
N THR A 343 -4.82 -1.12 28.24
CA THR A 343 -4.84 -0.32 27.02
C THR A 343 -3.52 -0.42 26.27
N TYR A 344 -3.63 -0.32 24.97
CA TYR A 344 -2.55 -0.38 23.98
C TYR A 344 -1.88 0.99 23.77
#